data_49acf63885756a4dbd73887af91a34d7
#
_entry.id   49acf63885756a4dbd73887af91a34d7
#
_cell.length_a   1.000
_cell.length_b   1.000
_cell.length_c   1.000
_cell.angle_alpha   90.00
_cell.angle_beta   90.00
_cell.angle_gamma   90.00
#
_symmetry.space_group_name_H-M   'P 1'
#
loop_
_entity.id
_entity.type
_entity.pdbx_description
1 polymer ?
#
loop_
_entity_poly.entity_id
_entity_poly.type
_entity_poly.pdbx_seq_one_letter_code
_entity_poly.pdbx_strand_id
1 'polypeptide(L)'
;MQQPGIFALGSRAHHHLYFALDDQTNVLEVINSAFELVTGVAGVNAVIGLRPSLARQIDESSVSSGLGDFATMSANGVTIPADQHDMWIWIHGATPDTCFIATATIVEELAPHATLTGEETAFTYLGSRDLSGFEDGTENPPIHEAVGLLCSSEAGLAPVALIQRWVHDLTDVKKLPPEQYDVLIGRTLADSEELDESELDDRSHISRVVIEDDDGEELEMFRRSAPFGDQREHGLLFAGFAPDFERMERMLNEMLSLIHI
;
A
#
# COMPACT_ATOMS: atom_id res chain seq x y z
N MET A 1 9.32 -10.43 13.65
CA MET A 1 8.89 -9.25 14.47
C MET A 1 8.38 -8.22 13.49
N GLN A 2 7.16 -7.72 13.69
CA GLN A 2 6.60 -6.74 12.75
C GLN A 2 7.21 -5.38 12.94
N GLN A 3 7.23 -4.59 11.87
CA GLN A 3 7.76 -3.24 11.88
C GLN A 3 6.71 -2.27 12.45
N PRO A 4 7.00 -1.57 13.57
CA PRO A 4 6.02 -0.68 14.21
C PRO A 4 5.51 0.44 13.29
N GLY A 5 6.31 0.84 12.30
CA GLY A 5 5.93 1.86 11.32
C GLY A 5 4.63 1.52 10.58
N ILE A 6 4.31 0.24 10.34
CA ILE A 6 3.06 -0.17 9.70
C ILE A 6 1.85 0.35 10.48
N PHE A 7 1.92 0.34 11.82
CA PHE A 7 0.80 0.64 12.72
C PHE A 7 0.81 2.07 13.28
N ALA A 8 1.84 2.86 12.97
CA ALA A 8 1.97 4.23 13.47
C ALA A 8 1.00 5.16 12.73
N LEU A 9 -0.07 5.59 13.39
CA LEU A 9 -1.08 6.50 12.86
C LEU A 9 -0.68 7.97 13.05
N GLY A 10 -1.42 8.87 12.39
CA GLY A 10 -1.30 10.32 12.56
C GLY A 10 -0.19 10.97 11.73
N SER A 11 0.46 10.26 10.87
CA SER A 11 1.42 10.81 9.91
C SER A 11 0.72 11.71 8.90
N ARG A 12 1.37 12.83 8.54
CA ARG A 12 0.85 13.81 7.59
C ARG A 12 1.67 13.90 6.30
N ALA A 13 2.90 13.41 6.33
CA ALA A 13 3.80 13.33 5.20
C ALA A 13 4.31 11.91 5.03
N HIS A 14 4.42 11.46 3.80
CA HIS A 14 4.85 10.12 3.42
C HIS A 14 5.84 10.23 2.27
N HIS A 15 6.94 9.48 2.35
CA HIS A 15 7.93 9.33 1.30
C HIS A 15 8.15 7.84 1.05
N HIS A 16 7.99 7.42 -0.18
CA HIS A 16 8.23 6.05 -0.63
C HIS A 16 9.46 6.06 -1.53
N LEU A 17 10.47 5.30 -1.15
CA LEU A 17 11.73 5.17 -1.86
C LEU A 17 11.83 3.76 -2.44
N TYR A 18 12.26 3.66 -3.67
CA TYR A 18 12.43 2.41 -4.39
C TYR A 18 13.89 2.25 -4.80
N PHE A 19 14.47 1.10 -4.49
CA PHE A 19 15.89 0.84 -4.74
C PHE A 19 16.11 -0.43 -5.56
N ALA A 20 17.10 -0.37 -6.43
CA ALA A 20 17.78 -1.55 -6.98
C ALA A 20 19.09 -1.75 -6.23
N LEU A 21 19.38 -2.97 -5.80
CA LEU A 21 20.63 -3.28 -5.12
C LEU A 21 21.76 -3.53 -6.15
N ASP A 22 22.87 -2.84 -5.95
CA ASP A 22 24.00 -2.92 -6.90
C ASP A 22 24.81 -4.22 -6.71
N ASP A 23 24.90 -4.73 -5.48
CA ASP A 23 25.55 -6.01 -5.15
C ASP A 23 24.63 -6.89 -4.31
N GLN A 24 24.06 -7.90 -4.96
CA GLN A 24 23.15 -8.84 -4.30
C GLN A 24 23.88 -9.84 -3.38
N THR A 25 25.19 -9.92 -3.43
CA THR A 25 25.96 -10.81 -2.54
C THR A 25 26.01 -10.26 -1.11
N ASN A 26 25.86 -8.95 -0.94
CA ASN A 26 25.86 -8.24 0.35
C ASN A 26 24.47 -7.77 0.79
N VAL A 27 23.41 -8.42 0.28
CA VAL A 27 22.01 -8.03 0.54
C VAL A 27 21.72 -7.83 2.01
N LEU A 28 22.13 -8.79 2.85
CA LEU A 28 21.88 -8.73 4.30
C LEU A 28 22.56 -7.54 4.97
N GLU A 29 23.77 -7.19 4.54
CA GLU A 29 24.51 -6.03 5.06
C GLU A 29 23.80 -4.73 4.68
N VAL A 30 23.39 -4.58 3.42
CA VAL A 30 22.65 -3.40 2.93
C VAL A 30 21.33 -3.23 3.68
N ILE A 31 20.60 -4.32 3.88
CA ILE A 31 19.30 -4.27 4.59
C ILE A 31 19.48 -3.95 6.07
N ASN A 32 20.48 -4.52 6.74
CA ASN A 32 20.78 -4.18 8.13
C ASN A 32 21.17 -2.70 8.26
N SER A 33 22.00 -2.18 7.36
CA SER A 33 22.35 -0.76 7.32
C SER A 33 21.11 0.11 7.10
N ALA A 34 20.26 -0.24 6.14
CA ALA A 34 19.00 0.47 5.90
C ALA A 34 18.10 0.46 7.15
N PHE A 35 18.00 -0.68 7.84
CA PHE A 35 17.18 -0.82 9.04
C PHE A 35 17.74 0.01 10.21
N GLU A 36 19.06 0.02 10.42
CA GLU A 36 19.71 0.85 11.44
C GLU A 36 19.50 2.34 11.17
N LEU A 37 19.67 2.78 9.94
CA LEU A 37 19.44 4.16 9.50
C LEU A 37 18.00 4.60 9.79
N VAL A 38 17.06 3.80 9.34
CA VAL A 38 15.62 4.06 9.47
C VAL A 38 15.18 4.12 10.95
N THR A 39 15.69 3.23 11.80
CA THR A 39 15.37 3.22 13.23
C THR A 39 16.12 4.28 14.01
N GLY A 40 17.22 4.78 13.49
CA GLY A 40 18.05 5.82 14.11
C GLY A 40 17.53 7.25 13.92
N VAL A 41 16.64 7.49 12.95
CA VAL A 41 16.12 8.84 12.68
C VAL A 41 14.97 9.18 13.62
N ALA A 42 15.15 10.22 14.43
CA ALA A 42 14.11 10.67 15.35
C ALA A 42 12.97 11.40 14.62
N GLY A 43 11.74 11.18 15.08
CA GLY A 43 10.56 11.95 14.62
C GLY A 43 9.90 11.43 13.35
N VAL A 44 10.34 10.30 12.82
CA VAL A 44 9.71 9.60 11.70
C VAL A 44 9.47 8.13 12.04
N ASN A 45 8.54 7.53 11.33
CA ASN A 45 8.33 6.09 11.29
C ASN A 45 8.85 5.55 9.97
N ALA A 46 9.25 4.29 9.96
CA ALA A 46 9.73 3.67 8.74
C ALA A 46 9.33 2.21 8.62
N VAL A 47 9.21 1.77 7.38
CA VAL A 47 8.93 0.40 6.99
C VAL A 47 9.86 0.04 5.83
N ILE A 48 10.43 -1.16 5.86
CA ILE A 48 11.25 -1.72 4.79
C ILE A 48 10.53 -2.93 4.22
N GLY A 49 10.34 -2.97 2.92
CA GLY A 49 9.84 -4.11 2.15
C GLY A 49 10.89 -4.59 1.15
N LEU A 50 10.88 -5.88 0.89
CA LEU A 50 11.77 -6.53 -0.07
C LEU A 50 10.93 -7.32 -1.07
N ARG A 51 11.37 -7.38 -2.33
CA ARG A 51 10.72 -8.30 -3.24
C ARG A 51 10.91 -9.75 -2.80
N PRO A 52 9.94 -10.62 -3.02
CA PRO A 52 9.94 -11.98 -2.47
C PRO A 52 11.17 -12.82 -2.84
N SER A 53 11.63 -12.73 -4.09
CA SER A 53 12.82 -13.49 -4.52
C SER A 53 14.10 -13.05 -3.80
N LEU A 54 14.20 -11.78 -3.43
CA LEU A 54 15.32 -11.25 -2.66
C LEU A 54 15.22 -11.64 -1.18
N ALA A 55 14.02 -11.51 -0.60
CA ALA A 55 13.77 -11.90 0.78
C ALA A 55 14.11 -13.39 1.02
N ARG A 56 13.78 -14.28 0.06
CA ARG A 56 14.16 -15.70 0.12
C ARG A 56 15.66 -15.95 0.13
N GLN A 57 16.45 -15.12 -0.52
CA GLN A 57 17.91 -15.26 -0.49
C GLN A 57 18.50 -14.98 0.88
N ILE A 58 17.77 -14.18 1.70
CA ILE A 58 18.16 -13.84 3.08
C ILE A 58 17.69 -14.91 4.04
N ASP A 59 16.41 -15.24 3.97
CA ASP A 59 15.77 -16.27 4.80
C ASP A 59 14.59 -16.90 4.04
N GLU A 60 14.81 -18.09 3.51
CA GLU A 60 13.80 -18.84 2.76
C GLU A 60 12.56 -19.13 3.60
N SER A 61 12.71 -19.28 4.91
CA SER A 61 11.62 -19.59 5.83
C SER A 61 10.72 -18.39 6.14
N SER A 62 11.16 -17.18 5.85
CA SER A 62 10.40 -15.94 6.09
C SER A 62 9.37 -15.61 5.01
N VAL A 63 9.42 -16.31 3.86
CA VAL A 63 8.56 -16.05 2.70
C VAL A 63 7.71 -17.27 2.38
N SER A 64 6.40 -17.08 2.25
CA SER A 64 5.48 -18.17 1.85
C SER A 64 5.97 -18.87 0.59
N SER A 65 5.88 -20.19 0.53
CA SER A 65 6.36 -21.01 -0.59
C SER A 65 5.66 -20.68 -1.92
N GLY A 66 4.43 -20.18 -1.87
CA GLY A 66 3.64 -19.78 -3.04
C GLY A 66 3.88 -18.34 -3.48
N LEU A 67 4.49 -17.49 -2.65
CA LEU A 67 4.69 -16.08 -2.97
C LEU A 67 5.87 -15.90 -3.93
N GLY A 68 5.61 -15.53 -5.17
CA GLY A 68 6.61 -15.10 -6.16
C GLY A 68 6.76 -13.59 -6.23
N ASP A 69 7.70 -13.14 -7.08
CA ASP A 69 7.73 -11.73 -7.49
C ASP A 69 6.44 -11.43 -8.26
N PHE A 70 5.93 -10.19 -8.13
CA PHE A 70 4.65 -9.82 -8.71
C PHE A 70 4.70 -9.97 -10.23
N ALA A 71 3.69 -10.65 -10.79
CA ALA A 71 3.55 -10.81 -12.23
C ALA A 71 2.55 -9.78 -12.79
N THR A 72 2.77 -9.31 -14.00
CA THR A 72 1.82 -8.43 -14.69
C THR A 72 0.43 -9.07 -14.76
N MET A 73 -0.57 -8.35 -14.31
CA MET A 73 -1.97 -8.75 -14.40
C MET A 73 -2.68 -7.89 -15.44
N SER A 74 -3.51 -8.49 -16.29
CA SER A 74 -4.24 -7.74 -17.32
C SER A 74 -5.62 -8.34 -17.54
N ALA A 75 -6.66 -7.50 -17.52
CA ALA A 75 -8.00 -7.86 -17.95
C ALA A 75 -8.73 -6.60 -18.45
N ASN A 76 -9.70 -6.79 -19.35
CA ASN A 76 -10.59 -5.73 -19.85
C ASN A 76 -9.90 -4.45 -20.37
N GLY A 77 -8.68 -4.58 -20.90
CA GLY A 77 -7.91 -3.44 -21.45
C GLY A 77 -7.11 -2.66 -20.42
N VAL A 78 -7.12 -3.08 -19.15
CA VAL A 78 -6.30 -2.51 -18.09
C VAL A 78 -5.18 -3.45 -17.73
N THR A 79 -4.03 -2.88 -17.39
CA THR A 79 -2.83 -3.62 -17.02
C THR A 79 -2.27 -3.07 -15.72
N ILE A 80 -2.07 -3.95 -14.75
CA ILE A 80 -1.26 -3.69 -13.55
C ILE A 80 0.14 -4.22 -13.87
N PRO A 81 1.13 -3.34 -14.03
CA PRO A 81 2.48 -3.75 -14.41
C PRO A 81 3.22 -4.44 -13.27
N ALA A 82 4.20 -5.25 -13.62
CA ALA A 82 5.14 -5.86 -12.67
C ALA A 82 6.36 -4.96 -12.46
N ASP A 83 6.14 -3.75 -11.95
CA ASP A 83 7.18 -2.78 -11.63
C ASP A 83 7.70 -3.01 -10.20
N GLN A 84 8.46 -4.09 -10.04
CA GLN A 84 8.95 -4.49 -8.74
C GLN A 84 10.41 -4.10 -8.56
N HIS A 85 10.70 -3.36 -7.51
CA HIS A 85 12.04 -2.98 -7.10
C HIS A 85 12.62 -4.00 -6.11
N ASP A 86 13.93 -3.99 -5.89
CA ASP A 86 14.57 -4.91 -4.94
C ASP A 86 14.18 -4.59 -3.50
N MET A 87 14.17 -3.30 -3.15
CA MET A 87 13.81 -2.81 -1.83
C MET A 87 12.93 -1.57 -1.93
N TRP A 88 11.95 -1.51 -1.05
CA TRP A 88 11.09 -0.36 -0.82
C TRP A 88 11.28 0.13 0.62
N ILE A 89 11.41 1.44 0.81
CA ILE A 89 11.45 2.07 2.13
C ILE A 89 10.35 3.12 2.17
N TRP A 90 9.48 3.00 3.16
CA TRP A 90 8.44 3.98 3.44
C TRP A 90 8.78 4.74 4.71
N ILE A 91 9.02 6.05 4.56
CA ILE A 91 9.24 7.00 5.64
C ILE A 91 7.99 7.84 5.79
N HIS A 92 7.48 7.94 7.00
CA HIS A 92 6.32 8.79 7.24
C HIS A 92 6.36 9.44 8.63
N GLY A 93 5.77 10.64 8.73
CA GLY A 93 5.85 11.41 9.97
C GLY A 93 4.92 12.62 9.98
N ALA A 94 5.09 13.45 11.00
CA ALA A 94 4.23 14.59 11.23
C ALA A 94 4.42 15.73 10.20
N THR A 95 5.62 15.89 9.65
CA THR A 95 5.97 17.02 8.78
C THR A 95 6.82 16.59 7.58
N PRO A 96 6.67 17.28 6.43
CA PRO A 96 7.47 16.96 5.23
C PRO A 96 8.97 17.17 5.42
N ASP A 97 9.38 18.16 6.20
CA ASP A 97 10.80 18.48 6.45
C ASP A 97 11.52 17.38 7.22
N THR A 98 10.89 16.82 8.26
CA THR A 98 11.48 15.68 9.00
C THR A 98 11.57 14.44 8.12
N CYS A 99 10.55 14.16 7.31
CA CYS A 99 10.58 13.06 6.35
C CYS A 99 11.67 13.26 5.29
N PHE A 100 11.80 14.48 4.75
CA PHE A 100 12.83 14.81 3.76
C PHE A 100 14.26 14.64 4.31
N ILE A 101 14.53 15.09 5.53
CA ILE A 101 15.84 14.91 6.17
C ILE A 101 16.16 13.41 6.32
N ALA A 102 15.20 12.63 6.81
CA ALA A 102 15.36 11.19 6.97
C ALA A 102 15.64 10.50 5.62
N THR A 103 14.87 10.84 4.59
CA THR A 103 15.02 10.30 3.23
C THR A 103 16.37 10.64 2.63
N ALA A 104 16.80 11.90 2.73
CA ALA A 104 18.10 12.34 2.21
C ALA A 104 19.25 11.57 2.86
N THR A 105 19.21 11.39 4.18
CA THR A 105 20.21 10.61 4.93
C THR A 105 20.24 9.15 4.44
N ILE A 106 19.08 8.51 4.29
CA ILE A 106 18.98 7.12 3.85
C ILE A 106 19.53 6.95 2.44
N VAL A 107 19.17 7.84 1.52
CA VAL A 107 19.63 7.79 0.14
C VAL A 107 21.14 7.98 0.05
N GLU A 108 21.70 8.93 0.80
CA GLU A 108 23.15 9.19 0.84
C GLU A 108 23.94 7.99 1.39
N GLU A 109 23.49 7.42 2.50
CA GLU A 109 24.17 6.29 3.15
C GLU A 109 24.05 4.98 2.38
N LEU A 110 22.94 4.78 1.65
CA LEU A 110 22.74 3.59 0.81
C LEU A 110 23.38 3.70 -0.57
N ALA A 111 23.75 4.89 -1.04
CA ALA A 111 24.31 5.12 -2.36
C ALA A 111 25.51 4.22 -2.74
N PRO A 112 26.40 3.77 -1.84
CA PRO A 112 27.47 2.83 -2.17
C PRO A 112 27.00 1.41 -2.50
N HIS A 113 25.75 1.04 -2.19
CA HIS A 113 25.23 -0.32 -2.22
C HIS A 113 23.93 -0.48 -2.98
N ALA A 114 23.20 0.62 -3.20
CA ALA A 114 21.89 0.61 -3.82
C ALA A 114 21.62 1.88 -4.60
N THR A 115 21.03 1.73 -5.77
CA THR A 115 20.61 2.85 -6.61
C THR A 115 19.18 3.20 -6.36
N LEU A 116 18.85 4.47 -6.05
CA LEU A 116 17.49 4.97 -5.97
C LEU A 116 16.88 4.96 -7.38
N THR A 117 15.88 4.13 -7.60
CA THR A 117 15.22 3.94 -8.91
C THR A 117 13.92 4.68 -9.03
N GLY A 118 13.35 5.11 -7.90
CA GLY A 118 12.12 5.89 -7.86
C GLY A 118 11.87 6.48 -6.48
N GLU A 119 11.14 7.57 -6.45
CA GLU A 119 10.67 8.24 -5.24
C GLU A 119 9.24 8.75 -5.48
N GLU A 120 8.38 8.59 -4.49
CA GLU A 120 7.03 9.14 -4.50
C GLU A 120 6.73 9.80 -3.15
N THR A 121 6.22 11.02 -3.18
CA THR A 121 5.78 11.74 -1.98
C THR A 121 4.27 11.79 -1.92
N ALA A 122 3.73 11.52 -0.73
CA ALA A 122 2.30 11.54 -0.50
C ALA A 122 1.98 12.31 0.80
N PHE A 123 0.73 12.67 0.98
CA PHE A 123 0.28 13.51 2.09
C PHE A 123 -1.09 13.09 2.60
N THR A 124 -1.35 13.30 3.89
CA THR A 124 -2.69 13.09 4.45
C THR A 124 -3.61 14.23 4.04
N TYR A 125 -4.68 13.88 3.34
CA TYR A 125 -5.68 14.84 2.85
C TYR A 125 -6.96 14.77 3.70
N LEU A 126 -7.42 15.90 4.21
CA LEU A 126 -8.68 16.10 4.94
C LEU A 126 -9.02 14.97 5.94
N GLY A 127 -8.01 14.54 6.71
CA GLY A 127 -8.21 13.59 7.81
C GLY A 127 -7.98 12.12 7.48
N SER A 128 -8.12 11.64 6.29
CA SER A 128 -7.83 10.31 5.74
C SER A 128 -8.61 10.10 4.44
N ARG A 129 -9.00 11.20 3.79
CA ARG A 129 -9.74 11.11 2.53
C ARG A 129 -8.79 10.93 1.35
N ASP A 130 -9.27 10.22 0.35
CA ASP A 130 -8.69 10.27 -0.99
C ASP A 130 -9.07 11.57 -1.70
N LEU A 131 -8.40 11.90 -2.81
CA LEU A 131 -8.69 13.11 -3.60
C LEU A 131 -10.05 13.06 -4.32
N SER A 132 -10.67 11.90 -4.41
CA SER A 132 -12.08 11.71 -4.78
C SER A 132 -13.02 12.35 -3.74
N GLY A 133 -12.57 12.47 -2.51
CA GLY A 133 -13.32 13.01 -1.37
C GLY A 133 -13.85 11.93 -0.43
N PHE A 134 -13.85 10.67 -0.82
CA PHE A 134 -14.23 9.56 0.06
C PHE A 134 -13.15 9.28 1.10
N GLU A 135 -13.56 8.80 2.26
CA GLU A 135 -12.64 8.37 3.31
C GLU A 135 -11.99 7.03 2.92
N ASP A 136 -10.66 6.96 2.97
CA ASP A 136 -9.93 5.70 2.74
C ASP A 136 -9.70 4.98 4.07
N GLY A 137 -9.85 3.66 4.03
CA GLY A 137 -9.59 2.80 5.18
C GLY A 137 -10.73 2.72 6.19
N THR A 138 -11.98 2.99 5.79
CA THR A 138 -13.17 2.81 6.64
C THR A 138 -13.30 1.39 7.18
N GLU A 139 -12.93 0.38 6.37
CA GLU A 139 -12.93 -1.05 6.74
C GLU A 139 -11.57 -1.52 7.27
N ASN A 140 -10.68 -0.62 7.68
CA ASN A 140 -9.46 -1.06 8.33
C ASN A 140 -9.78 -1.65 9.72
N PRO A 141 -9.27 -2.83 10.04
CA PRO A 141 -9.40 -3.35 11.40
C PRO A 141 -8.72 -2.41 12.41
N PRO A 142 -9.24 -2.31 13.63
CA PRO A 142 -8.58 -1.58 14.71
C PRO A 142 -7.12 -2.05 14.88
N ILE A 143 -6.21 -1.16 15.31
CA ILE A 143 -4.75 -1.45 15.36
C ILE A 143 -4.43 -2.77 16.07
N HIS A 144 -5.13 -3.10 17.18
CA HIS A 144 -4.86 -4.34 17.91
C HIS A 144 -5.27 -5.59 17.13
N GLU A 145 -6.31 -5.51 16.30
CA GLU A 145 -6.73 -6.55 15.38
C GLU A 145 -5.83 -6.62 14.16
N ALA A 146 -5.45 -5.47 13.59
CA ALA A 146 -4.48 -5.38 12.49
C ALA A 146 -3.13 -6.02 12.86
N VAL A 147 -2.66 -5.81 14.10
CA VAL A 147 -1.47 -6.51 14.62
C VAL A 147 -1.70 -8.01 14.64
N GLY A 148 -2.86 -8.47 15.12
CA GLY A 148 -3.25 -9.88 15.13
C GLY A 148 -3.32 -10.47 13.72
N LEU A 149 -3.99 -9.77 12.79
CA LEU A 149 -4.12 -10.15 11.38
C LEU A 149 -2.76 -10.35 10.72
N LEU A 150 -1.85 -9.38 10.82
CA LEU A 150 -0.54 -9.47 10.19
C LEU A 150 0.44 -10.42 10.90
N CYS A 151 0.13 -10.83 12.16
CA CYS A 151 0.87 -11.87 12.89
C CYS A 151 0.27 -13.27 12.70
N SER A 152 -0.90 -13.40 12.09
CA SER A 152 -1.60 -14.68 11.92
C SER A 152 -1.02 -15.54 10.80
N SER A 153 -0.12 -14.97 9.97
CA SER A 153 0.67 -15.77 9.04
C SER A 153 1.31 -16.94 9.77
N GLU A 154 1.48 -18.07 9.10
CA GLU A 154 2.18 -19.25 9.66
C GLU A 154 3.44 -18.80 10.41
N ALA A 155 3.68 -19.39 11.57
CA ALA A 155 4.71 -18.91 12.50
C ALA A 155 6.06 -18.72 11.81
N GLY A 156 6.51 -17.47 11.71
CA GLY A 156 7.79 -17.10 11.10
C GLY A 156 7.69 -16.38 9.75
N LEU A 157 6.54 -16.40 9.06
CA LEU A 157 6.37 -15.69 7.80
C LEU A 157 6.26 -14.17 8.01
N ALA A 158 6.84 -13.41 7.08
CA ALA A 158 6.65 -11.97 7.02
C ALA A 158 5.31 -11.62 6.35
N PRO A 159 4.60 -10.58 6.79
CA PRO A 159 3.44 -10.07 6.09
C PRO A 159 3.82 -9.56 4.71
N VAL A 160 2.88 -9.60 3.79
CA VAL A 160 3.03 -9.09 2.42
C VAL A 160 2.59 -7.65 2.37
N ALA A 161 3.35 -6.81 1.65
CA ALA A 161 2.97 -5.44 1.31
C ALA A 161 2.72 -5.32 -0.20
N LEU A 162 1.58 -4.74 -0.58
CA LEU A 162 1.26 -4.36 -1.94
C LEU A 162 1.26 -2.84 -2.05
N ILE A 163 2.16 -2.31 -2.89
CA ILE A 163 2.30 -0.88 -3.11
C ILE A 163 1.94 -0.58 -4.56
N GLN A 164 0.97 0.31 -4.76
CA GLN A 164 0.48 0.65 -6.10
C GLN A 164 0.24 2.16 -6.22
N ARG A 165 0.56 2.70 -7.38
CA ARG A 165 0.33 4.09 -7.73
C ARG A 165 -0.89 4.18 -8.64
N TRP A 166 -2.01 4.68 -8.13
CA TRP A 166 -3.24 4.89 -8.86
C TRP A 166 -3.40 6.35 -9.26
N VAL A 167 -3.30 6.64 -10.56
CA VAL A 167 -3.55 7.99 -11.09
C VAL A 167 -5.04 8.17 -11.29
N HIS A 168 -5.59 9.26 -10.74
CA HIS A 168 -7.01 9.57 -10.82
C HIS A 168 -7.33 10.54 -11.96
N ASP A 169 -8.29 10.21 -12.79
CA ASP A 169 -8.99 11.18 -13.63
C ASP A 169 -10.30 11.61 -12.96
N LEU A 170 -10.22 12.61 -12.11
CA LEU A 170 -11.38 13.13 -11.39
C LEU A 170 -12.24 14.10 -12.23
N THR A 171 -11.84 14.38 -13.48
CA THR A 171 -12.50 15.40 -14.30
C THR A 171 -13.93 15.00 -14.64
N ASP A 172 -14.13 13.75 -15.03
CA ASP A 172 -15.43 13.24 -15.42
C ASP A 172 -16.24 12.77 -14.22
N VAL A 173 -15.58 12.16 -13.24
CA VAL A 173 -16.22 11.70 -12.01
C VAL A 173 -16.89 12.84 -11.25
N LYS A 174 -16.24 14.00 -11.14
CA LYS A 174 -16.79 15.22 -10.48
C LYS A 174 -17.99 15.86 -11.20
N LYS A 175 -18.30 15.42 -12.43
CA LYS A 175 -19.49 15.85 -13.18
C LYS A 175 -20.73 14.97 -12.88
N LEU A 176 -20.54 13.85 -12.23
CA LEU A 176 -21.63 12.97 -11.85
C LEU A 176 -22.53 13.65 -10.81
N PRO A 177 -23.85 13.42 -10.85
CA PRO A 177 -24.72 13.76 -9.75
C PRO A 177 -24.24 13.09 -8.45
N PRO A 178 -24.40 13.75 -7.28
CA PRO A 178 -23.92 13.19 -6.01
C PRO A 178 -24.35 11.74 -5.76
N GLU A 179 -25.62 11.43 -6.02
CA GLU A 179 -26.17 10.07 -5.82
C GLU A 179 -25.51 9.02 -6.73
N GLN A 180 -25.10 9.39 -7.96
CA GLN A 180 -24.37 8.48 -8.84
C GLN A 180 -22.91 8.34 -8.42
N TYR A 181 -22.35 9.37 -7.80
CA TYR A 181 -21.00 9.34 -7.27
C TYR A 181 -20.93 8.41 -6.04
N ASP A 182 -21.93 8.48 -5.17
CA ASP A 182 -22.05 7.60 -4.00
C ASP A 182 -22.17 6.12 -4.46
N VAL A 183 -23.03 5.83 -5.44
CA VAL A 183 -23.20 4.48 -5.99
C VAL A 183 -21.93 3.93 -6.63
N LEU A 184 -21.11 4.78 -7.28
CA LEU A 184 -19.86 4.36 -7.89
C LEU A 184 -18.88 3.75 -6.87
N ILE A 185 -18.85 4.33 -5.68
CA ILE A 185 -18.01 3.83 -4.57
C ILE A 185 -18.76 2.80 -3.73
N GLY A 186 -20.08 2.99 -3.52
CA GLY A 186 -20.92 2.20 -2.64
C GLY A 186 -21.04 2.79 -1.24
N ARG A 187 -20.62 4.06 -1.07
CA ARG A 187 -20.70 4.84 0.19
C ARG A 187 -21.15 6.26 -0.08
N THR A 188 -21.74 6.88 0.93
CA THR A 188 -22.06 8.31 0.90
C THR A 188 -20.78 9.15 0.99
N LEU A 189 -20.67 10.19 0.17
CA LEU A 189 -19.53 11.11 0.19
C LEU A 189 -19.49 11.93 1.50
N ALA A 190 -20.66 12.19 2.10
CA ALA A 190 -20.78 13.09 3.25
C ALA A 190 -20.17 12.52 4.52
N ASP A 191 -20.50 11.29 4.87
CA ASP A 191 -20.20 10.64 6.13
C ASP A 191 -19.59 9.24 5.99
N SER A 192 -19.37 8.80 4.74
CA SER A 192 -18.75 7.52 4.39
C SER A 192 -19.55 6.29 4.89
N GLU A 193 -20.84 6.47 5.13
CA GLU A 193 -21.75 5.35 5.44
C GLU A 193 -21.97 4.48 4.20
N GLU A 194 -21.96 3.18 4.38
CA GLU A 194 -22.24 2.21 3.32
C GLU A 194 -23.67 2.31 2.84
N LEU A 195 -23.89 2.24 1.54
CA LEU A 195 -25.22 2.23 0.97
C LEU A 195 -25.94 0.91 1.28
N ASP A 196 -27.27 0.98 1.42
CA ASP A 196 -28.09 -0.23 1.59
C ASP A 196 -27.91 -1.17 0.40
N GLU A 197 -27.99 -2.49 0.61
CA GLU A 197 -27.88 -3.52 -0.44
C GLU A 197 -28.79 -3.26 -1.66
N SER A 198 -29.96 -2.63 -1.46
CA SER A 198 -30.89 -2.27 -2.53
C SER A 198 -30.45 -1.07 -3.39
N GLU A 199 -29.48 -0.31 -2.92
CA GLU A 199 -28.89 0.87 -3.59
C GLU A 199 -27.51 0.59 -4.18
N LEU A 200 -26.85 -0.47 -3.71
CA LEU A 200 -25.56 -0.91 -4.25
C LEU A 200 -25.69 -1.43 -5.69
N ASP A 201 -24.75 -1.01 -6.54
CA ASP A 201 -24.54 -1.58 -7.87
C ASP A 201 -23.45 -2.66 -7.78
N ASP A 202 -23.64 -3.80 -8.45
CA ASP A 202 -22.62 -4.85 -8.56
C ASP A 202 -21.26 -4.35 -9.09
N ARG A 203 -21.25 -3.16 -9.71
CA ARG A 203 -20.05 -2.48 -10.21
C ARG A 203 -19.49 -1.45 -9.25
N SER A 204 -20.09 -1.24 -8.08
CA SER A 204 -19.53 -0.33 -7.09
C SER A 204 -18.17 -0.83 -6.60
N HIS A 205 -17.32 0.09 -6.17
CA HIS A 205 -16.01 -0.28 -5.65
C HIS A 205 -16.11 -1.26 -4.49
N ILE A 206 -17.00 -1.00 -3.52
CA ILE A 206 -17.20 -1.88 -2.36
C ILE A 206 -17.58 -3.29 -2.79
N SER A 207 -18.55 -3.45 -3.70
CA SER A 207 -19.01 -4.76 -4.16
C SER A 207 -17.90 -5.62 -4.80
N ARG A 208 -16.73 -5.03 -5.07
CA ARG A 208 -15.59 -5.71 -5.72
C ARG A 208 -14.38 -5.91 -4.83
N VAL A 209 -14.25 -5.13 -3.78
CA VAL A 209 -13.10 -5.23 -2.88
C VAL A 209 -13.40 -5.99 -1.59
N VAL A 210 -14.67 -6.15 -1.25
CA VAL A 210 -15.12 -7.04 -0.17
C VAL A 210 -15.17 -8.46 -0.73
N ILE A 211 -14.25 -9.31 -0.27
CA ILE A 211 -14.11 -10.70 -0.73
C ILE A 211 -14.17 -11.60 0.48
N GLU A 212 -15.01 -12.62 0.39
CA GLU A 212 -15.16 -13.64 1.40
C GLU A 212 -14.33 -14.89 1.04
N ASP A 213 -13.88 -15.61 2.06
CA ASP A 213 -13.29 -16.93 1.91
C ASP A 213 -14.37 -18.03 1.74
N ASP A 214 -13.95 -19.29 1.70
CA ASP A 214 -14.86 -20.44 1.54
C ASP A 214 -15.78 -20.66 2.75
N ASP A 215 -15.45 -20.07 3.90
CA ASP A 215 -16.22 -20.14 5.15
C ASP A 215 -17.16 -18.92 5.30
N GLY A 216 -17.10 -17.95 4.39
CA GLY A 216 -17.91 -16.71 4.37
C GLY A 216 -17.35 -15.61 5.28
N GLU A 217 -16.08 -15.69 5.63
CA GLU A 217 -15.39 -14.64 6.39
C GLU A 217 -14.67 -13.69 5.43
N GLU A 218 -14.74 -12.39 5.71
CA GLU A 218 -14.10 -11.37 4.88
C GLU A 218 -12.58 -11.48 4.90
N LEU A 219 -11.95 -11.41 3.74
CA LEU A 219 -10.49 -11.40 3.57
C LEU A 219 -9.95 -10.00 3.84
N GLU A 220 -9.75 -9.68 5.10
CA GLU A 220 -9.26 -8.38 5.54
C GLU A 220 -7.81 -8.10 5.14
N MET A 221 -7.51 -6.82 4.90
CA MET A 221 -6.15 -6.26 4.83
C MET A 221 -6.07 -4.96 5.63
N PHE A 222 -4.87 -4.59 6.04
CA PHE A 222 -4.62 -3.31 6.69
C PHE A 222 -4.08 -2.30 5.69
N ARG A 223 -4.84 -1.25 5.37
CA ARG A 223 -4.49 -0.23 4.37
C ARG A 223 -3.87 0.99 5.02
N ARG A 224 -2.84 1.53 4.38
CA ARG A 224 -2.10 2.72 4.79
C ARG A 224 -1.83 3.65 3.61
N SER A 225 -2.80 3.78 2.75
CA SER A 225 -2.71 4.60 1.55
C SER A 225 -2.65 6.10 1.87
N ALA A 226 -2.14 6.89 0.93
CA ALA A 226 -2.12 8.34 1.03
C ALA A 226 -2.19 8.98 -0.36
N PRO A 227 -2.91 10.08 -0.55
CA PRO A 227 -2.91 10.85 -1.79
C PRO A 227 -1.53 11.38 -2.16
N PHE A 228 -1.25 11.40 -3.45
CA PHE A 228 -0.04 12.00 -4.02
C PHE A 228 -0.37 12.99 -5.14
N GLY A 229 0.60 13.78 -5.53
CA GLY A 229 0.61 14.53 -6.77
C GLY A 229 0.43 16.03 -6.68
N ASP A 230 0.19 16.62 -7.85
CA ASP A 230 -0.06 18.05 -8.07
C ASP A 230 -1.33 18.27 -8.91
N GLN A 231 -1.52 19.45 -9.46
CA GLN A 231 -2.70 19.78 -10.28
C GLN A 231 -2.67 19.16 -11.68
N ARG A 232 -1.55 18.57 -12.12
CA ARG A 232 -1.41 17.93 -13.45
C ARG A 232 -1.61 16.44 -13.37
N GLU A 233 -1.03 15.84 -12.33
CA GLU A 233 -1.12 14.41 -12.09
C GLU A 233 -1.25 14.18 -10.59
N HIS A 234 -2.28 13.44 -10.20
CA HIS A 234 -2.58 13.15 -8.80
C HIS A 234 -3.36 11.83 -8.67
N GLY A 235 -3.43 11.33 -7.46
CA GLY A 235 -4.12 10.08 -7.18
C GLY A 235 -3.84 9.53 -5.81
N LEU A 236 -3.91 8.21 -5.68
CA LEU A 236 -3.70 7.47 -4.45
C LEU A 236 -2.46 6.59 -4.56
N LEU A 237 -1.55 6.74 -3.64
CA LEU A 237 -0.50 5.77 -3.40
C LEU A 237 -1.06 4.72 -2.42
N PHE A 238 -1.55 3.63 -2.99
CA PHE A 238 -2.10 2.52 -2.23
C PHE A 238 -0.98 1.75 -1.53
N ALA A 239 -1.17 1.48 -0.24
CA ALA A 239 -0.30 0.62 0.55
C ALA A 239 -1.16 -0.34 1.38
N GLY A 240 -1.25 -1.59 0.95
CA GLY A 240 -1.99 -2.65 1.63
C GLY A 240 -1.04 -3.67 2.26
N PHE A 241 -1.36 -4.10 3.47
CA PHE A 241 -0.62 -5.13 4.21
C PHE A 241 -1.54 -6.29 4.55
N ALA A 242 -1.10 -7.50 4.28
CA ALA A 242 -1.86 -8.72 4.56
C ALA A 242 -0.96 -9.86 5.01
N PRO A 243 -1.49 -10.89 5.70
CA PRO A 243 -0.70 -12.06 6.10
C PRO A 243 -0.23 -12.90 4.90
N ASP A 244 -0.94 -12.83 3.77
CA ASP A 244 -0.64 -13.58 2.55
C ASP A 244 -0.98 -12.75 1.31
N PHE A 245 -0.51 -13.19 0.14
CA PHE A 245 -0.77 -12.50 -1.13
C PHE A 245 -2.08 -12.95 -1.79
N GLU A 246 -2.61 -14.12 -1.48
CA GLU A 246 -3.79 -14.70 -2.13
C GLU A 246 -4.99 -13.76 -2.05
N ARG A 247 -5.26 -13.19 -0.87
CA ARG A 247 -6.35 -12.21 -0.68
C ARG A 247 -6.16 -10.95 -1.52
N MET A 248 -4.94 -10.45 -1.64
CA MET A 248 -4.62 -9.30 -2.49
C MET A 248 -4.80 -9.63 -3.97
N GLU A 249 -4.36 -10.82 -4.40
CA GLU A 249 -4.50 -11.31 -5.78
C GLU A 249 -5.97 -11.47 -6.17
N ARG A 250 -6.79 -12.07 -5.29
CA ARG A 250 -8.24 -12.19 -5.49
C ARG A 250 -8.89 -10.82 -5.66
N MET A 251 -8.56 -9.87 -4.78
CA MET A 251 -9.08 -8.51 -4.82
C MET A 251 -8.67 -7.77 -6.11
N LEU A 252 -7.42 -7.89 -6.55
CA LEU A 252 -6.94 -7.32 -7.80
C LEU A 252 -7.65 -7.93 -9.02
N ASN A 253 -7.91 -9.23 -9.01
CA ASN A 253 -8.65 -9.91 -10.08
C ASN A 253 -10.09 -9.42 -10.17
N GLU A 254 -10.78 -9.26 -9.04
CA GLU A 254 -12.13 -8.69 -9.00
C GLU A 254 -12.15 -7.24 -9.47
N MET A 255 -11.22 -6.42 -9.06
CA MET A 255 -11.06 -5.05 -9.56
C MET A 255 -10.85 -5.05 -11.09
N LEU A 256 -9.94 -5.88 -11.60
CA LEU A 256 -9.67 -5.98 -13.04
C LEU A 256 -10.87 -6.53 -13.85
N SER A 257 -11.79 -7.28 -13.21
CA SER A 257 -12.96 -7.84 -13.87
C SER A 257 -13.94 -6.76 -14.36
N LEU A 258 -13.90 -5.56 -13.80
CA LEU A 258 -14.90 -4.51 -13.99
C LEU A 258 -14.37 -3.12 -14.35
N ILE A 259 -13.13 -2.97 -14.70
CA ILE A 259 -12.60 -1.62 -14.90
C ILE A 259 -13.36 -0.89 -16.01
N HIS A 260 -14.26 -0.01 -15.58
CA HIS A 260 -14.89 1.06 -16.31
C HIS A 260 -14.92 2.34 -15.46
N ILE A 261 -13.98 2.50 -14.55
CA ILE A 261 -13.83 3.72 -13.75
C ILE A 261 -12.68 4.55 -14.31
#